data_45c96b6d5d670097f31dc7b71ec2e520
#
_entry.id   45c96b6d5d670097f31dc7b71ec2e520
#
_cell.length_a   1.000
_cell.length_b   1.000
_cell.length_c   1.000
_cell.angle_alpha   90.00
_cell.angle_beta   90.00
_cell.angle_gamma   90.00
#
_symmetry.space_group_name_H-M   'P 1'
#
loop_
_entity.id
_entity.type
_entity.pdbx_description
1 polymer ?
#
loop_
_entity_poly.entity_id
_entity_poly.type
_entity_poly.pdbx_seq_one_letter_code
_entity_poly.pdbx_strand_id
1 'polypeptide(L)'
;ESDLIILVGANPRFEATMLNSRIRKNYIKNKTEIYSFGDIGDLTYPYKVIENNTRIIKDIVDNDHDLSKKIINSSKPLIIVGQSILKIKSGKYIFEELKNFLTSNDKINNEWNSLNVLSNHASTVGSYDLGIFSSEDGRNLTLEKVKNNKCEVIFLFGQDDLKFKKKK
;
A
#
# COMPACT_ATOMS: atom_id res chain seq x y z
N GLU A 1 1.64 -8.66 17.19
CA GLU A 1 2.62 -9.75 16.98
C GLU A 1 3.85 -9.31 16.19
N SER A 2 3.74 -8.21 15.39
CA SER A 2 4.86 -7.64 14.64
C SER A 2 5.85 -6.95 15.57
N ASP A 3 7.13 -7.14 15.35
CA ASP A 3 8.25 -6.54 16.09
C ASP A 3 8.82 -5.28 15.40
N LEU A 4 8.58 -5.13 14.11
CA LEU A 4 8.95 -3.98 13.30
C LEU A 4 7.80 -3.59 12.37
N ILE A 5 7.46 -2.30 12.31
CA ILE A 5 6.42 -1.79 11.39
C ILE A 5 7.00 -0.64 10.57
N ILE A 6 6.80 -0.68 9.26
CA ILE A 6 7.24 0.36 8.33
C ILE A 6 6.04 0.83 7.52
N LEU A 7 5.76 2.14 7.59
CA LEU A 7 4.68 2.79 6.85
C LEU A 7 5.26 3.48 5.61
N VAL A 8 4.79 3.07 4.44
CA VAL A 8 5.26 3.59 3.14
C VAL A 8 4.09 4.24 2.42
N GLY A 9 3.99 5.56 2.52
CA GLY A 9 2.88 6.32 1.93
C GLY A 9 1.50 5.93 2.45
N ALA A 10 1.42 5.50 3.71
CA ALA A 10 0.19 5.14 4.40
C ALA A 10 0.05 5.95 5.68
N ASN A 11 -1.15 6.50 5.93
CA ASN A 11 -1.49 7.11 7.20
C ASN A 11 -2.62 6.33 7.87
N PRO A 12 -2.31 5.34 8.71
CA PRO A 12 -3.32 4.48 9.30
C PRO A 12 -4.30 5.20 10.21
N ARG A 13 -3.96 6.39 10.75
CA ARG A 13 -4.88 7.19 11.58
C ARG A 13 -6.09 7.66 10.78
N PHE A 14 -5.88 8.07 9.53
CA PHE A 14 -6.95 8.59 8.67
C PHE A 14 -7.52 7.55 7.71
N GLU A 15 -6.67 6.64 7.22
CA GLU A 15 -7.05 5.67 6.20
C GLU A 15 -7.63 4.38 6.80
N ALA A 16 -7.20 3.99 8.02
CA ALA A 16 -7.62 2.75 8.67
C ALA A 16 -7.52 2.85 10.20
N THR A 17 -8.45 3.55 10.82
CA THR A 17 -8.45 3.86 12.25
C THR A 17 -8.38 2.62 13.17
N MET A 18 -9.02 1.52 12.78
CA MET A 18 -8.94 0.26 13.53
C MET A 18 -7.55 -0.38 13.46
N LEU A 19 -6.88 -0.28 12.29
CA LEU A 19 -5.49 -0.71 12.16
C LEU A 19 -4.57 0.16 13.02
N ASN A 20 -4.77 1.48 13.02
CA ASN A 20 -4.02 2.40 13.86
C ASN A 20 -4.13 2.04 15.35
N SER A 21 -5.34 1.72 15.82
CA SER A 21 -5.57 1.28 17.20
C SER A 21 -4.85 -0.04 17.52
N ARG A 22 -4.81 -0.98 16.57
CA ARG A 22 -4.07 -2.25 16.72
C ARG A 22 -2.56 -2.04 16.76
N ILE A 23 -2.02 -1.14 15.92
CA ILE A 23 -0.60 -0.76 15.93
C ILE A 23 -0.25 -0.13 17.28
N ARG A 24 -1.08 0.82 17.76
CA ARG A 24 -0.89 1.43 19.08
C ARG A 24 -0.88 0.39 20.21
N LYS A 25 -1.83 -0.55 20.20
CA LYS A 25 -1.89 -1.64 21.18
C LYS A 25 -0.62 -2.49 21.15
N ASN A 26 -0.13 -2.82 19.95
CA ASN A 26 1.10 -3.59 19.77
C ASN A 26 2.32 -2.81 20.29
N TYR A 27 2.41 -1.52 19.96
CA TYR A 27 3.47 -0.64 20.47
C TYR A 27 3.50 -0.60 22.02
N ILE A 28 2.34 -0.40 22.65
CA ILE A 28 2.26 -0.33 24.12
C ILE A 28 2.70 -1.64 24.76
N LYS A 29 2.26 -2.77 24.21
CA LYS A 29 2.52 -4.11 24.77
C LYS A 29 3.95 -4.58 24.50
N ASN A 30 4.42 -4.45 23.27
CA ASN A 30 5.64 -5.12 22.79
C ASN A 30 6.77 -4.14 22.48
N LYS A 31 6.55 -2.82 22.62
CA LYS A 31 7.52 -1.77 22.24
C LYS A 31 8.02 -1.90 20.80
N THR A 32 7.13 -2.33 19.90
CA THR A 32 7.40 -2.49 18.46
C THR A 32 8.04 -1.23 17.88
N GLU A 33 9.14 -1.36 17.15
CA GLU A 33 9.73 -0.23 16.43
C GLU A 33 8.85 0.13 15.23
N ILE A 34 8.57 1.44 15.09
CA ILE A 34 7.71 1.94 13.99
C ILE A 34 8.46 3.00 13.23
N TYR A 35 8.48 2.87 11.91
CA TYR A 35 9.09 3.80 10.96
C TYR A 35 8.05 4.30 9.97
N SER A 36 8.22 5.53 9.49
CA SER A 36 7.42 6.09 8.41
C SER A 36 8.30 6.82 7.40
N PHE A 37 8.04 6.59 6.12
CA PHE A 37 8.59 7.40 5.05
C PHE A 37 7.85 8.74 5.00
N GLY A 38 8.55 9.79 5.42
CA GLY A 38 7.98 11.11 5.63
C GLY A 38 7.23 11.26 6.96
N ASP A 39 7.04 12.52 7.34
CA ASP A 39 6.23 12.86 8.50
C ASP A 39 4.75 12.75 8.14
N ILE A 40 4.03 11.92 8.87
CA ILE A 40 2.60 11.65 8.68
C ILE A 40 1.75 12.21 9.84
N GLY A 41 2.35 13.03 10.70
CA GLY A 41 1.70 13.67 11.82
C GLY A 41 1.47 12.76 13.03
N ASP A 42 0.56 13.14 13.91
CA ASP A 42 0.29 12.41 15.14
C ASP A 42 -0.49 11.11 14.88
N LEU A 43 0.15 9.97 15.13
CA LEU A 43 -0.48 8.64 15.06
C LEU A 43 -1.01 8.13 16.41
N THR A 44 -0.84 8.91 17.48
CA THR A 44 -1.14 8.53 18.88
C THR A 44 -0.13 7.54 19.50
N TYR A 45 0.98 7.29 18.83
CA TYR A 45 2.15 6.55 19.27
C TYR A 45 3.40 7.10 18.56
N PRO A 46 4.61 7.00 19.16
CA PRO A 46 5.83 7.47 18.54
C PRO A 46 6.24 6.59 17.36
N TYR A 47 6.83 7.21 16.37
CA TYR A 47 7.46 6.56 15.23
C TYR A 47 8.72 7.34 14.81
N LYS A 48 9.61 6.69 14.09
CA LYS A 48 10.82 7.31 13.54
C LYS A 48 10.58 7.70 12.09
N VAL A 49 10.84 8.96 11.78
CA VAL A 49 10.69 9.48 10.41
C VAL A 49 11.92 9.12 9.60
N ILE A 50 11.70 8.56 8.43
CA ILE A 50 12.68 8.37 7.38
C ILE A 50 12.43 9.43 6.32
N GLU A 51 13.48 9.89 5.66
CA GLU A 51 13.35 10.83 4.57
C GLU A 51 12.38 10.32 3.49
N ASN A 52 11.48 11.21 3.02
CA ASN A 52 10.51 10.86 1.99
C ASN A 52 11.17 10.88 0.60
N ASN A 53 12.07 9.94 0.37
CA ASN A 53 12.79 9.79 -0.88
C ASN A 53 12.69 8.34 -1.37
N THR A 54 12.23 8.16 -2.60
CA THR A 54 12.10 6.84 -3.21
C THR A 54 13.45 6.12 -3.42
N ARG A 55 14.57 6.85 -3.44
CA ARG A 55 15.91 6.26 -3.51
C ARG A 55 16.24 5.43 -2.28
N ILE A 56 15.78 5.85 -1.09
CA ILE A 56 16.01 5.10 0.15
C ILE A 56 15.40 3.69 0.08
N ILE A 57 14.29 3.53 -0.63
CA ILE A 57 13.70 2.19 -0.83
C ILE A 57 14.66 1.31 -1.64
N LYS A 58 15.32 1.88 -2.65
CA LYS A 58 16.36 1.18 -3.39
C LYS A 58 17.54 0.83 -2.50
N ASP A 59 18.03 1.79 -1.71
CA ASP A 59 19.16 1.57 -0.77
C ASP A 59 18.81 0.47 0.26
N ILE A 60 17.54 0.37 0.67
CA ILE A 60 17.05 -0.71 1.55
C ILE A 60 17.13 -2.06 0.82
N VAL A 61 16.67 -2.13 -0.42
CA VAL A 61 16.68 -3.36 -1.22
C VAL A 61 18.11 -3.80 -1.54
N ASP A 62 19.01 -2.85 -1.82
CA ASP A 62 20.43 -3.09 -2.11
C ASP A 62 21.26 -3.38 -0.84
N ASN A 63 20.64 -3.39 0.35
CA ASN A 63 21.27 -3.58 1.66
C ASN A 63 22.25 -2.47 2.11
N ASP A 64 22.15 -1.29 1.52
CA ASP A 64 22.99 -0.13 1.84
C ASP A 64 22.41 0.76 2.96
N HIS A 65 21.22 0.43 3.46
CA HIS A 65 20.54 1.18 4.51
C HIS A 65 20.39 0.36 5.81
N ASP A 66 20.50 1.01 6.98
CA ASP A 66 20.38 0.34 8.28
C ASP A 66 19.05 -0.40 8.49
N LEU A 67 17.98 0.08 7.87
CA LEU A 67 16.68 -0.60 7.91
C LEU A 67 16.68 -1.97 7.24
N SER A 68 17.53 -2.20 6.25
CA SER A 68 17.67 -3.52 5.61
C SER A 68 18.01 -4.58 6.64
N LYS A 69 19.04 -4.28 7.46
CA LYS A 69 19.48 -5.17 8.55
C LYS A 69 18.38 -5.39 9.58
N LYS A 70 17.61 -4.33 9.90
CA LYS A 70 16.49 -4.43 10.84
C LYS A 70 15.38 -5.31 10.31
N ILE A 71 15.02 -5.17 9.02
CA ILE A 71 14.01 -6.02 8.38
C ILE A 71 14.47 -7.48 8.36
N ILE A 72 15.74 -7.72 8.00
CA ILE A 72 16.30 -9.07 7.92
C ILE A 72 16.35 -9.72 9.32
N ASN A 73 16.74 -8.98 10.36
CA ASN A 73 16.84 -9.49 11.72
C ASN A 73 15.50 -9.55 12.46
N SER A 74 14.48 -8.86 12.00
CA SER A 74 13.14 -8.90 12.58
C SER A 74 12.50 -10.27 12.35
N SER A 75 11.83 -10.81 13.35
CA SER A 75 11.14 -12.09 13.20
C SER A 75 9.80 -11.95 12.48
N LYS A 76 9.09 -10.84 12.71
CA LYS A 76 7.78 -10.55 12.10
C LYS A 76 7.69 -9.09 11.63
N PRO A 77 8.51 -8.70 10.63
CA PRO A 77 8.42 -7.35 10.08
C PRO A 77 7.09 -7.16 9.35
N LEU A 78 6.57 -5.93 9.38
CA LEU A 78 5.33 -5.56 8.69
C LEU A 78 5.55 -4.27 7.91
N ILE A 79 5.48 -4.34 6.60
CA ILE A 79 5.54 -3.18 5.71
C ILE A 79 4.13 -2.91 5.19
N ILE A 80 3.62 -1.71 5.45
CA ILE A 80 2.29 -1.28 5.03
C ILE A 80 2.46 -0.23 3.95
N VAL A 81 2.07 -0.58 2.73
CA VAL A 81 2.15 0.28 1.55
C VAL A 81 0.80 0.92 1.30
N GLY A 82 0.73 2.24 1.32
CA GLY A 82 -0.48 2.99 1.01
C GLY A 82 -0.69 3.19 -0.49
N GLN A 83 -1.93 3.46 -0.88
CA GLN A 83 -2.26 3.73 -2.28
C GLN A 83 -1.56 4.97 -2.86
N SER A 84 -1.13 5.91 -2.03
CA SER A 84 -0.39 7.10 -2.47
C SER A 84 0.89 6.73 -3.21
N ILE A 85 1.63 5.74 -2.71
CA ILE A 85 2.85 5.22 -3.36
C ILE A 85 2.52 4.48 -4.66
N LEU A 86 1.45 3.70 -4.69
CA LEU A 86 1.08 2.94 -5.89
C LEU A 86 0.61 3.82 -7.05
N LYS A 87 0.21 5.07 -6.76
CA LYS A 87 -0.23 6.05 -7.78
C LYS A 87 0.92 6.81 -8.45
N ILE A 88 2.11 6.82 -7.89
CA ILE A 88 3.27 7.47 -8.51
C ILE A 88 3.83 6.61 -9.65
N LYS A 89 4.54 7.24 -10.60
CA LYS A 89 5.10 6.54 -11.78
C LYS A 89 6.01 5.37 -11.43
N SER A 90 6.78 5.48 -10.34
CA SER A 90 7.67 4.44 -9.83
C SER A 90 6.99 3.47 -8.87
N GLY A 91 5.69 3.62 -8.59
CA GLY A 91 5.01 2.85 -7.55
C GLY A 91 5.03 1.34 -7.79
N LYS A 92 4.80 0.91 -9.03
CA LYS A 92 4.88 -0.49 -9.42
C LYS A 92 6.28 -1.06 -9.18
N TYR A 93 7.32 -0.35 -9.61
CA TYR A 93 8.71 -0.74 -9.40
C TYR A 93 9.04 -0.86 -7.91
N ILE A 94 8.68 0.15 -7.11
CA ILE A 94 8.91 0.15 -5.66
C ILE A 94 8.24 -1.06 -5.00
N PHE A 95 7.00 -1.37 -5.38
CA PHE A 95 6.25 -2.49 -4.83
C PHE A 95 6.89 -3.84 -5.19
N GLU A 96 7.30 -4.02 -6.45
CA GLU A 96 7.95 -5.23 -6.94
C GLU A 96 9.32 -5.45 -6.26
N GLU A 97 10.14 -4.40 -6.12
CA GLU A 97 11.44 -4.48 -5.45
C GLU A 97 11.29 -4.84 -3.96
N LEU A 98 10.38 -4.19 -3.25
CA LEU A 98 10.09 -4.54 -1.86
C LEU A 98 9.60 -5.98 -1.72
N LYS A 99 8.74 -6.43 -2.62
CA LYS A 99 8.24 -7.81 -2.63
C LYS A 99 9.39 -8.80 -2.85
N ASN A 100 10.24 -8.55 -3.84
CA ASN A 100 11.39 -9.40 -4.16
C ASN A 100 12.37 -9.47 -2.97
N PHE A 101 12.69 -8.32 -2.39
CA PHE A 101 13.55 -8.23 -1.21
C PHE A 101 13.01 -9.03 -0.02
N LEU A 102 11.73 -8.89 0.28
CA LEU A 102 11.10 -9.61 1.39
C LEU A 102 10.99 -11.12 1.12
N THR A 103 10.73 -11.50 -0.11
CA THR A 103 10.68 -12.91 -0.51
C THR A 103 12.05 -13.56 -0.42
N SER A 104 13.10 -12.89 -0.92
CA SER A 104 14.49 -13.39 -0.87
C SER A 104 15.02 -13.56 0.55
N ASN A 105 14.49 -12.80 1.51
CA ASN A 105 14.87 -12.87 2.93
C ASN A 105 13.88 -13.70 3.77
N ASP A 106 13.02 -14.51 3.15
CA ASP A 106 12.01 -15.37 3.81
C ASP A 106 11.05 -14.60 4.75
N LYS A 107 10.75 -13.34 4.40
CA LYS A 107 9.79 -12.51 5.16
C LYS A 107 8.37 -12.59 4.59
N ILE A 108 8.19 -13.25 3.45
CA ILE A 108 6.91 -13.63 2.87
C ILE A 108 6.91 -15.15 2.71
N ASN A 109 6.20 -15.84 3.58
CA ASN A 109 6.08 -17.29 3.60
C ASN A 109 4.66 -17.70 4.01
N ASN A 110 4.41 -19.00 4.18
CA ASN A 110 3.10 -19.54 4.54
C ASN A 110 2.61 -19.11 5.94
N GLU A 111 3.52 -18.74 6.84
CA GLU A 111 3.18 -18.37 8.22
C GLU A 111 3.05 -16.86 8.41
N TRP A 112 3.78 -16.07 7.61
CA TRP A 112 3.84 -14.62 7.75
C TRP A 112 3.94 -13.91 6.41
N ASN A 113 3.11 -12.90 6.20
CA ASN A 113 3.20 -11.99 5.07
C ASN A 113 3.58 -10.58 5.55
N SER A 114 4.84 -10.23 5.32
CA SER A 114 5.37 -8.92 5.70
C SER A 114 4.88 -7.76 4.85
N LEU A 115 4.42 -8.01 3.62
CA LEU A 115 4.02 -6.94 2.69
C LEU A 115 2.49 -6.84 2.62
N ASN A 116 1.96 -5.71 3.07
CA ASN A 116 0.52 -5.45 3.05
C ASN A 116 0.22 -4.13 2.35
N VAL A 117 -0.84 -4.12 1.55
CA VAL A 117 -1.35 -2.92 0.88
C VAL A 117 -2.55 -2.39 1.62
N LEU A 118 -2.50 -1.11 1.99
CA LEU A 118 -3.66 -0.42 2.56
C LEU A 118 -4.50 0.18 1.44
N SER A 119 -5.65 -0.43 1.19
CA SER A 119 -6.60 0.06 0.19
C SER A 119 -7.52 1.11 0.80
N ASN A 120 -7.81 2.18 0.03
CA ASN A 120 -8.73 3.24 0.46
C ASN A 120 -10.21 2.84 0.33
N HIS A 121 -10.51 1.75 -0.39
CA HIS A 121 -11.87 1.29 -0.61
C HIS A 121 -12.05 -0.12 -0.05
N ALA A 122 -13.05 -0.30 0.80
CA ALA A 122 -13.30 -1.54 1.52
C ALA A 122 -13.56 -2.75 0.58
N SER A 123 -14.20 -2.52 -0.56
CA SER A 123 -14.57 -3.57 -1.51
C SER A 123 -13.49 -3.92 -2.55
N THR A 124 -12.35 -3.21 -2.57
CA THR A 124 -11.31 -3.41 -3.59
C THR A 124 -10.77 -4.84 -3.57
N VAL A 125 -10.43 -5.35 -2.40
CA VAL A 125 -9.88 -6.71 -2.26
C VAL A 125 -10.93 -7.75 -2.66
N GLY A 126 -12.17 -7.62 -2.17
CA GLY A 126 -13.26 -8.51 -2.55
C GLY A 126 -13.56 -8.49 -4.06
N SER A 127 -13.41 -7.34 -4.71
CA SER A 127 -13.55 -7.25 -6.17
C SER A 127 -12.47 -8.05 -6.89
N TYR A 128 -11.23 -8.01 -6.40
CA TYR A 128 -10.14 -8.82 -6.96
C TYR A 128 -10.38 -10.32 -6.76
N ASP A 129 -10.83 -10.73 -5.58
CA ASP A 129 -11.14 -12.14 -5.27
C ASP A 129 -12.27 -12.69 -6.18
N LEU A 130 -13.23 -11.82 -6.53
CA LEU A 130 -14.32 -12.15 -7.47
C LEU A 130 -13.92 -12.04 -8.95
N GLY A 131 -12.69 -11.66 -9.26
CA GLY A 131 -12.23 -11.42 -10.62
C GLY A 131 -12.84 -10.19 -11.29
N ILE A 132 -13.46 -9.28 -10.51
CA ILE A 132 -14.05 -8.03 -11.01
C ILE A 132 -12.94 -6.97 -11.11
N PHE A 133 -12.06 -7.16 -12.04
CA PHE A 133 -11.02 -6.17 -12.38
C PHE A 133 -10.76 -6.19 -13.88
N SER A 134 -10.39 -5.05 -14.40
CA SER A 134 -9.88 -4.97 -15.77
C SER A 134 -8.36 -5.05 -15.77
N SER A 135 -7.79 -5.71 -16.78
CA SER A 135 -6.36 -5.56 -17.07
C SER A 135 -6.03 -4.06 -17.28
N GLU A 136 -4.76 -3.69 -17.16
CA GLU A 136 -4.31 -2.30 -17.34
C GLU A 136 -4.80 -1.74 -18.69
N ASP A 137 -4.69 -2.53 -19.75
CA ASP A 137 -5.22 -2.21 -21.08
C ASP A 137 -6.75 -2.20 -21.14
N GLY A 138 -7.43 -3.12 -20.44
CA GLY A 138 -8.88 -3.23 -20.42
C GLY A 138 -9.56 -2.03 -19.80
N ARG A 139 -9.01 -1.40 -18.76
CA ARG A 139 -9.54 -0.17 -18.17
C ARG A 139 -9.47 1.00 -19.13
N ASN A 140 -8.34 1.17 -19.78
CA ASN A 140 -8.14 2.25 -20.76
C ASN A 140 -9.06 2.07 -21.96
N LEU A 141 -9.15 0.85 -22.50
CA LEU A 141 -10.05 0.51 -23.60
C LEU A 141 -11.52 0.74 -23.24
N THR A 142 -11.94 0.43 -22.01
CA THR A 142 -13.32 0.66 -21.56
C THR A 142 -13.63 2.15 -21.48
N LEU A 143 -12.71 2.95 -20.88
CA LEU A 143 -12.88 4.40 -20.79
C LEU A 143 -12.87 5.07 -22.17
N GLU A 144 -12.04 4.60 -23.11
CA GLU A 144 -12.02 5.08 -24.49
C GLU A 144 -13.32 4.75 -25.23
N LYS A 145 -13.85 3.54 -25.08
CA LYS A 145 -15.15 3.15 -25.66
C LYS A 145 -16.27 4.06 -25.16
N VAL A 146 -16.27 4.35 -23.83
CA VAL A 146 -17.25 5.26 -23.24
C VAL A 146 -17.08 6.68 -23.77
N LYS A 147 -15.85 7.22 -23.81
CA LYS A 147 -15.57 8.57 -24.34
C LYS A 147 -15.94 8.73 -25.81
N ASN A 148 -15.75 7.68 -26.60
CA ASN A 148 -16.02 7.65 -28.03
C ASN A 148 -17.46 7.23 -28.37
N ASN A 149 -18.36 7.14 -27.38
CA ASN A 149 -19.76 6.69 -27.53
C ASN A 149 -19.90 5.34 -28.26
N LYS A 150 -18.99 4.41 -28.03
CA LYS A 150 -19.03 3.05 -28.60
C LYS A 150 -19.79 2.05 -27.70
N CYS A 151 -20.36 2.51 -26.58
CA CYS A 151 -21.18 1.72 -25.68
C CYS A 151 -22.63 2.11 -25.84
N GLU A 152 -23.53 1.14 -26.11
CA GLU A 152 -24.96 1.36 -26.22
C GLU A 152 -25.61 1.53 -24.85
N VAL A 153 -25.13 0.76 -23.84
CA VAL A 153 -25.65 0.80 -22.47
C VAL A 153 -24.47 0.80 -21.51
N ILE A 154 -24.55 1.64 -20.47
CA ILE A 154 -23.56 1.74 -19.40
C ILE A 154 -24.30 1.63 -18.08
N PHE A 155 -23.92 0.63 -17.26
CA PHE A 155 -24.41 0.49 -15.90
C PHE A 155 -23.40 1.08 -14.91
N LEU A 156 -23.82 2.05 -14.10
CA LEU A 156 -23.02 2.68 -13.06
C LEU A 156 -23.54 2.25 -11.68
N PHE A 157 -22.74 1.54 -10.94
CA PHE A 157 -23.05 1.10 -9.59
C PHE A 157 -22.17 1.85 -8.58
N GLY A 158 -22.76 2.80 -7.83
CA GLY A 158 -22.05 3.55 -6.80
C GLY A 158 -20.87 4.41 -7.33
N GLN A 159 -20.93 4.85 -8.59
CA GLN A 159 -19.91 5.66 -9.24
C GLN A 159 -20.38 7.11 -9.38
N ASP A 160 -20.04 7.95 -8.41
CA ASP A 160 -20.41 9.37 -8.37
C ASP A 160 -19.30 10.26 -8.96
N ASP A 161 -18.08 9.74 -9.10
CA ASP A 161 -16.90 10.52 -9.50
C ASP A 161 -16.77 10.71 -11.02
N LEU A 162 -17.51 9.94 -11.83
CA LEU A 162 -17.44 10.00 -13.28
C LEU A 162 -18.40 11.06 -13.84
N LYS A 163 -17.86 12.20 -14.24
CA LYS A 163 -18.62 13.24 -14.96
C LYS A 163 -18.72 12.89 -16.43
N PHE A 164 -19.84 12.32 -16.84
CA PHE A 164 -20.18 12.16 -18.26
C PHE A 164 -20.84 13.42 -18.78
N LYS A 165 -20.31 14.00 -19.88
CA LYS A 165 -21.03 15.05 -20.61
C LYS A 165 -22.21 14.39 -21.32
N LYS A 166 -23.44 14.70 -20.90
CA LYS A 166 -24.62 14.38 -21.71
C LYS A 166 -24.45 15.05 -23.08
N LYS A 167 -24.34 14.27 -24.15
CA LYS A 167 -24.67 14.80 -25.48
C LYS A 167 -26.18 14.93 -25.56
N LYS A 168 -26.63 16.13 -25.89
CA LYS A 168 -28.03 16.39 -26.27
C LYS A 168 -28.35 15.64 -27.55
#